data_ca98468ea59f679d0aae2138dbb33e52
#
_entry.id   ca98468ea59f679d0aae2138dbb33e52
#
_cell.length_a   1.000
_cell.length_b   1.000
_cell.length_c   1.000
_cell.angle_alpha   90.00
_cell.angle_beta   90.00
_cell.angle_gamma   90.00
#
_symmetry.space_group_name_H-M   'P 1'
#
loop_
_entity.id
_entity.type
_entity.pdbx_description
1 polymer ?
#
loop_
_entity_poly.entity_id
_entity_poly.type
_entity_poly.pdbx_seq_one_letter_code
_entity_poly.pdbx_strand_id
1 'polypeptide(L)'
;LFKDTYGIVYTGATGFVGHEMILDCRYLHDETGISENDIAKRLMDYGYHAPTLSFPVHGTLMIEPTESESLWELDNFVTVMQTIWQEIQEVKNGSADKEDNVLVNAPHPEYEVVANEWNHSYSREKAAYPIESVRDNKFWINVARVDNTLGDRKLLPTRYGKFE
;
A
#
# COMPACT_ATOMS: atom_id res chain seq x y z
N LEU A 1 -0.93 17.02 -7.48
CA LEU A 1 -1.73 16.45 -6.41
C LEU A 1 -0.86 15.81 -5.35
N PHE A 2 0.10 14.98 -5.70
CA PHE A 2 0.96 14.28 -4.73
C PHE A 2 2.16 15.11 -4.23
N LYS A 3 2.36 16.30 -4.76
CA LYS A 3 3.52 17.15 -4.41
C LYS A 3 3.53 17.57 -2.94
N ASP A 4 2.34 17.76 -2.36
CA ASP A 4 2.19 18.23 -0.98
C ASP A 4 1.95 17.08 0.01
N THR A 5 1.90 15.83 -0.49
CA THR A 5 1.68 14.62 0.32
C THR A 5 2.88 13.68 0.26
N TYR A 6 3.07 12.96 -0.85
CA TYR A 6 4.12 11.95 -0.99
C TYR A 6 5.45 12.51 -1.52
N GLY A 7 5.42 13.65 -2.21
CA GLY A 7 6.57 14.12 -2.96
C GLY A 7 6.78 13.34 -4.28
N ILE A 8 7.52 13.94 -5.21
CA ILE A 8 7.90 13.31 -6.48
C ILE A 8 9.41 13.47 -6.63
N VAL A 9 10.14 12.36 -6.78
CA VAL A 9 11.60 12.37 -6.80
C VAL A 9 12.16 13.05 -8.04
N TYR A 10 11.57 12.77 -9.22
CA TYR A 10 12.04 13.29 -10.49
C TYR A 10 10.93 14.01 -11.24
N THR A 11 11.23 15.21 -11.71
CA THR A 11 10.36 15.98 -12.60
C THR A 11 11.19 16.63 -13.69
N GLY A 12 10.58 16.89 -14.85
CA GLY A 12 11.19 17.75 -15.87
C GLY A 12 11.23 19.21 -15.45
N ALA A 13 11.87 20.05 -16.26
CA ALA A 13 12.00 21.49 -15.99
C ALA A 13 10.65 22.22 -15.80
N THR A 14 9.57 21.69 -16.35
CA THR A 14 8.19 22.23 -16.25
C THR A 14 7.43 21.69 -15.04
N GLY A 15 8.03 20.78 -14.24
CA GLY A 15 7.40 20.15 -13.08
C GLY A 15 6.51 18.95 -13.43
N PHE A 16 6.46 18.52 -14.70
CA PHE A 16 5.76 17.32 -15.13
C PHE A 16 6.68 16.09 -15.15
N VAL A 17 6.08 14.92 -15.09
CA VAL A 17 6.73 13.61 -15.29
C VAL A 17 6.45 13.11 -16.71
N GLY A 18 7.15 12.04 -17.13
CA GLY A 18 6.89 11.33 -18.38
C GLY A 18 5.73 10.34 -18.24
N HIS A 19 5.96 9.08 -18.60
CA HIS A 19 4.96 8.00 -18.52
C HIS A 19 4.83 7.40 -17.11
N GLU A 20 5.78 7.68 -16.24
CA GLU A 20 5.83 7.19 -14.86
C GLU A 20 6.18 8.30 -13.87
N MET A 21 5.82 8.12 -12.62
CA MET A 21 6.27 8.99 -11.52
C MET A 21 6.81 8.15 -10.37
N ILE A 22 7.82 8.69 -9.71
CA ILE A 22 8.44 8.05 -8.55
C ILE A 22 8.03 8.85 -7.30
N LEU A 23 7.14 8.26 -6.50
CA LEU A 23 6.69 8.84 -5.24
C LEU A 23 7.69 8.57 -4.13
N ASP A 24 8.05 9.60 -3.38
CA ASP A 24 8.99 9.51 -2.26
C ASP A 24 8.24 9.16 -0.96
N CYS A 25 8.51 7.97 -0.42
CA CYS A 25 7.92 7.50 0.84
C CYS A 25 8.92 7.49 2.00
N ARG A 26 10.18 7.87 1.79
CA ARG A 26 11.25 7.74 2.79
C ARG A 26 10.98 8.54 4.05
N TYR A 27 10.54 9.80 3.89
CA TYR A 27 10.25 10.65 5.04
C TYR A 27 9.04 10.17 5.86
N LEU A 28 8.08 9.46 5.22
CA LEU A 28 6.94 8.86 5.90
C LEU A 28 7.41 7.75 6.83
N HIS A 29 8.33 6.91 6.35
CA HIS A 29 8.95 5.87 7.16
C HIS A 29 9.70 6.47 8.37
N ASP A 30 10.48 7.51 8.15
CA ASP A 30 11.24 8.15 9.23
C ASP A 30 10.33 8.77 10.31
N GLU A 31 9.18 9.30 9.92
CA GLU A 31 8.24 9.97 10.83
C GLU A 31 7.25 9.03 11.51
N THR A 32 6.81 7.98 10.82
CA THR A 32 5.67 7.14 11.24
C THR A 32 5.99 5.66 11.36
N GLY A 33 7.08 5.19 10.77
CA GLY A 33 7.39 3.77 10.59
C GLY A 33 6.68 3.12 9.39
N ILE A 34 5.79 3.86 8.69
CA ILE A 34 5.06 3.33 7.52
C ILE A 34 5.97 3.36 6.29
N SER A 35 6.22 2.20 5.72
CA SER A 35 7.07 2.02 4.53
C SER A 35 6.28 2.08 3.22
N GLU A 36 7.01 2.20 2.11
CA GLU A 36 6.46 2.04 0.76
C GLU A 36 5.79 0.67 0.56
N ASN A 37 6.30 -0.37 1.23
CA ASN A 37 5.71 -1.70 1.19
C ASN A 37 4.33 -1.74 1.87
N ASP A 38 4.14 -1.02 2.98
CA ASP A 38 2.86 -0.92 3.67
C ASP A 38 1.82 -0.22 2.80
N ILE A 39 2.22 0.88 2.15
CA ILE A 39 1.36 1.63 1.22
C ILE A 39 0.97 0.76 0.02
N ALA A 40 1.93 0.05 -0.57
CA ALA A 40 1.67 -0.84 -1.71
C ALA A 40 0.72 -1.99 -1.34
N LYS A 41 0.90 -2.60 -0.18
CA LYS A 41 0.00 -3.66 0.32
C LYS A 41 -1.39 -3.10 0.67
N ARG A 42 -1.47 -1.88 1.19
CA ARG A 42 -2.75 -1.23 1.44
C ARG A 42 -3.50 -0.91 0.14
N LEU A 43 -2.82 -0.54 -0.93
CA LEU A 43 -3.42 -0.38 -2.27
C LEU A 43 -4.13 -1.65 -2.75
N MET A 44 -3.65 -2.84 -2.38
CA MET A 44 -4.32 -4.11 -2.71
C MET A 44 -5.69 -4.24 -2.05
N ASP A 45 -5.89 -3.71 -0.84
CA ASP A 45 -7.21 -3.65 -0.19
C ASP A 45 -8.20 -2.75 -0.93
N TYR A 46 -7.69 -1.77 -1.66
CA TYR A 46 -8.48 -0.89 -2.53
C TYR A 46 -8.70 -1.46 -3.94
N GLY A 47 -8.19 -2.67 -4.22
CA GLY A 47 -8.35 -3.35 -5.50
C GLY A 47 -7.29 -2.99 -6.55
N TYR A 48 -6.25 -2.26 -6.18
CA TYR A 48 -5.14 -1.95 -7.08
C TYR A 48 -4.04 -3.01 -7.02
N HIS A 49 -3.43 -3.27 -8.16
CA HIS A 49 -2.18 -4.03 -8.20
C HIS A 49 -1.10 -3.21 -7.49
N ALA A 50 -0.31 -3.88 -6.64
CA ALA A 50 0.79 -3.21 -5.94
C ALA A 50 1.80 -2.65 -6.94
N PRO A 51 2.17 -1.36 -6.84
CA PRO A 51 3.16 -0.75 -7.73
C PRO A 51 4.56 -1.31 -7.48
N THR A 52 5.48 -1.07 -8.40
CA THR A 52 6.90 -1.41 -8.23
C THR A 52 7.48 -0.67 -7.03
N LEU A 53 8.11 -1.43 -6.15
CA LEU A 53 8.69 -0.94 -4.90
C LEU A 53 10.17 -0.67 -5.02
N SER A 54 10.63 0.39 -4.36
CA SER A 54 12.07 0.66 -4.14
C SER A 54 12.92 0.62 -5.41
N PHE A 55 12.36 1.04 -6.53
CA PHE A 55 13.05 1.11 -7.82
C PHE A 55 12.59 2.37 -8.60
N PRO A 56 13.51 3.11 -9.23
CA PRO A 56 14.98 2.96 -9.19
C PRO A 56 15.62 3.47 -7.88
N VAL A 57 14.84 4.02 -6.97
CA VAL A 57 15.30 4.60 -5.71
C VAL A 57 14.67 3.81 -4.54
N HIS A 58 15.49 3.44 -3.57
CA HIS A 58 15.01 2.76 -2.37
C HIS A 58 14.02 3.64 -1.57
N GLY A 59 12.96 3.03 -1.03
CA GLY A 59 11.93 3.74 -0.26
C GLY A 59 10.94 4.53 -1.09
N THR A 60 10.73 4.14 -2.35
CA THR A 60 9.83 4.82 -3.30
C THR A 60 8.82 3.86 -3.92
N LEU A 61 7.77 4.44 -4.51
CA LEU A 61 6.77 3.75 -5.32
C LEU A 61 6.81 4.28 -6.74
N MET A 62 6.87 3.39 -7.73
CA MET A 62 6.75 3.74 -9.14
C MET A 62 5.31 3.57 -9.60
N ILE A 63 4.69 4.66 -10.02
CA ILE A 63 3.31 4.69 -10.53
C ILE A 63 3.35 4.95 -12.03
N GLU A 64 2.76 4.03 -12.80
CA GLU A 64 2.70 4.06 -14.26
C GLU A 64 1.24 4.00 -14.72
N PRO A 65 0.50 5.11 -14.72
CA PRO A 65 -0.81 5.14 -15.35
C PRO A 65 -0.64 5.06 -16.86
N THR A 66 -1.34 4.13 -17.50
CA THR A 66 -1.30 4.02 -18.96
C THR A 66 -2.27 5.00 -19.62
N GLU A 67 -2.08 5.29 -20.91
CA GLU A 67 -3.00 6.11 -21.71
C GLU A 67 -4.37 5.47 -21.92
N SER A 68 -4.50 4.18 -21.62
CA SER A 68 -5.79 3.45 -21.68
C SER A 68 -6.62 3.55 -20.41
N GLU A 69 -6.07 4.09 -19.32
CA GLU A 69 -6.83 4.32 -18.10
C GLU A 69 -7.90 5.40 -18.29
N SER A 70 -9.10 5.14 -17.77
CA SER A 70 -10.19 6.11 -17.80
C SER A 70 -9.91 7.27 -16.83
N LEU A 71 -10.48 8.45 -17.09
CA LEU A 71 -10.40 9.58 -16.17
C LEU A 71 -10.97 9.21 -14.79
N TRP A 72 -12.06 8.44 -14.76
CA TRP A 72 -12.65 7.95 -13.52
C TRP A 72 -11.66 7.12 -12.71
N GLU A 73 -10.91 6.20 -13.37
CA GLU A 73 -9.91 5.36 -12.70
C GLU A 73 -8.75 6.19 -12.15
N LEU A 74 -8.28 7.18 -12.90
CA LEU A 74 -7.25 8.11 -12.45
C LEU A 74 -7.70 8.93 -11.24
N ASP A 75 -8.93 9.44 -11.25
CA ASP A 75 -9.51 10.21 -10.14
C ASP A 75 -9.75 9.32 -8.91
N ASN A 76 -10.19 8.07 -9.12
CA ASN A 76 -10.35 7.09 -8.04
C ASN A 76 -9.00 6.74 -7.42
N PHE A 77 -7.97 6.51 -8.21
CA PHE A 77 -6.60 6.27 -7.70
C PHE A 77 -6.10 7.44 -6.84
N VAL A 78 -6.33 8.67 -7.29
CA VAL A 78 -5.99 9.86 -6.51
C VAL A 78 -6.74 9.89 -5.17
N THR A 79 -8.03 9.56 -5.17
CA THR A 79 -8.86 9.49 -3.96
C THR A 79 -8.32 8.42 -3.00
N VAL A 80 -7.98 7.25 -3.51
CA VAL A 80 -7.37 6.16 -2.75
C VAL A 80 -6.06 6.59 -2.10
N MET A 81 -5.16 7.20 -2.86
CA MET A 81 -3.88 7.67 -2.34
C MET A 81 -4.06 8.77 -1.27
N GLN A 82 -5.05 9.66 -1.42
CA GLN A 82 -5.39 10.64 -0.40
C GLN A 82 -5.93 9.99 0.87
N THR A 83 -6.74 8.94 0.74
CA THR A 83 -7.26 8.20 1.90
C THR A 83 -6.13 7.47 2.63
N ILE A 84 -5.23 6.81 1.90
CA ILE A 84 -4.02 6.20 2.48
C ILE A 84 -3.15 7.25 3.18
N TRP A 85 -3.01 8.44 2.61
CA TRP A 85 -2.33 9.55 3.27
C TRP A 85 -2.98 9.92 4.60
N GLN A 86 -4.32 9.96 4.67
CA GLN A 86 -5.03 10.21 5.92
C GLN A 86 -4.79 9.10 6.94
N GLU A 87 -4.80 7.82 6.53
CA GLU A 87 -4.45 6.70 7.38
C GLU A 87 -3.03 6.82 7.95
N ILE A 88 -2.06 7.29 7.16
CA ILE A 88 -0.69 7.60 7.62
C ILE A 88 -0.70 8.74 8.65
N GLN A 89 -1.49 9.79 8.43
CA GLN A 89 -1.62 10.90 9.39
C GLN A 89 -2.25 10.46 10.72
N GLU A 90 -3.15 9.48 10.71
CA GLU A 90 -3.69 8.87 11.93
C GLU A 90 -2.59 8.18 12.76
N VAL A 91 -1.67 7.49 12.11
CA VAL A 91 -0.50 6.90 12.78
C VAL A 91 0.42 7.99 13.31
N LYS A 92 0.68 9.03 12.50
CA LYS A 92 1.55 10.16 12.87
C LYS A 92 1.05 10.91 14.11
N ASN A 93 -0.24 11.14 14.19
CA ASN A 93 -0.85 11.90 15.31
C ASN A 93 -1.25 11.04 16.51
N GLY A 94 -1.07 9.72 16.45
CA GLY A 94 -1.36 8.77 17.51
C GLY A 94 -2.83 8.37 17.64
N SER A 95 -3.70 8.71 16.69
CA SER A 95 -5.09 8.23 16.65
C SER A 95 -5.22 6.80 16.12
N ALA A 96 -4.21 6.29 15.42
CA ALA A 96 -4.03 4.88 15.11
C ALA A 96 -2.76 4.35 15.77
N ASP A 97 -2.79 3.09 16.20
CA ASP A 97 -1.64 2.44 16.81
C ASP A 97 -0.51 2.24 15.79
N LYS A 98 0.73 2.37 16.22
CA LYS A 98 1.90 2.26 15.32
C LYS A 98 2.16 0.84 14.84
N GLU A 99 1.88 -0.15 15.67
CA GLU A 99 2.17 -1.56 15.41
C GLU A 99 0.91 -2.34 14.99
N ASP A 100 -0.29 -1.79 15.26
CA ASP A 100 -1.58 -2.38 14.88
C ASP A 100 -2.47 -1.36 14.18
N ASN A 101 -2.29 -1.20 12.88
CA ASN A 101 -3.08 -0.32 12.03
C ASN A 101 -3.33 -0.93 10.65
N VAL A 102 -4.23 -0.34 9.88
CA VAL A 102 -4.65 -0.84 8.56
C VAL A 102 -3.52 -0.91 7.53
N LEU A 103 -2.42 -0.16 7.71
CA LEU A 103 -1.30 -0.10 6.79
C LEU A 103 -0.32 -1.25 7.05
N VAL A 104 0.13 -1.41 8.30
CA VAL A 104 1.09 -2.47 8.67
C VAL A 104 0.48 -3.86 8.59
N ASN A 105 -0.84 -4.00 8.72
CA ASN A 105 -1.53 -5.28 8.62
C ASN A 105 -2.07 -5.59 7.21
N ALA A 106 -2.08 -4.61 6.30
CA ALA A 106 -2.52 -4.84 4.92
C ALA A 106 -1.64 -5.90 4.21
N PRO A 107 -2.22 -6.66 3.25
CA PRO A 107 -3.61 -6.63 2.83
C PRO A 107 -4.51 -7.51 3.71
N HIS A 108 -5.83 -7.22 3.72
CA HIS A 108 -6.82 -7.92 4.54
C HIS A 108 -7.65 -8.89 3.69
N PRO A 109 -7.37 -10.20 3.71
CA PRO A 109 -8.14 -11.18 2.96
C PRO A 109 -9.51 -11.44 3.59
N GLU A 110 -10.44 -11.95 2.78
CA GLU A 110 -11.81 -12.23 3.22
C GLU A 110 -11.87 -13.10 4.49
N TYR A 111 -11.05 -14.16 4.54
CA TYR A 111 -11.08 -15.11 5.65
C TYR A 111 -10.72 -14.49 7.01
N GLU A 112 -9.90 -13.44 7.04
CA GLU A 112 -9.60 -12.69 8.27
C GLU A 112 -10.74 -11.75 8.64
N VAL A 113 -11.31 -11.06 7.65
CA VAL A 113 -12.39 -10.08 7.89
C VAL A 113 -13.67 -10.76 8.39
N VAL A 114 -13.98 -11.96 7.89
CA VAL A 114 -15.20 -12.71 8.29
C VAL A 114 -14.98 -13.65 9.49
N ALA A 115 -13.76 -13.79 10.00
CA ALA A 115 -13.46 -14.62 11.16
C ALA A 115 -14.24 -14.17 12.40
N ASN A 116 -14.51 -15.10 13.32
CA ASN A 116 -15.20 -14.78 14.57
C ASN A 116 -14.36 -13.82 15.44
N GLU A 117 -13.06 -14.01 15.45
CA GLU A 117 -12.11 -13.19 16.21
C GLU A 117 -11.56 -12.07 15.34
N TRP A 118 -11.48 -10.88 15.93
CA TRP A 118 -10.87 -9.71 15.32
C TRP A 118 -10.01 -9.02 16.38
N ASN A 119 -8.72 -9.20 16.28
CA ASN A 119 -7.75 -8.77 17.30
C ASN A 119 -7.04 -7.45 16.92
N HIS A 120 -7.68 -6.61 16.11
CA HIS A 120 -7.15 -5.33 15.68
C HIS A 120 -7.85 -4.16 16.38
N SER A 121 -7.11 -3.07 16.57
CA SER A 121 -7.59 -1.84 17.18
C SER A 121 -8.53 -1.03 16.26
N TYR A 122 -8.63 -1.38 14.99
CA TYR A 122 -9.49 -0.75 13.98
C TYR A 122 -10.63 -1.70 13.54
N SER A 123 -11.65 -1.13 12.90
CA SER A 123 -12.82 -1.91 12.49
C SER A 123 -12.58 -2.76 11.22
N ARG A 124 -13.32 -3.87 11.11
CA ARG A 124 -13.39 -4.67 9.87
C ARG A 124 -13.83 -3.85 8.66
N GLU A 125 -14.74 -2.90 8.87
CA GLU A 125 -15.20 -2.00 7.82
C GLU A 125 -14.06 -1.15 7.29
N LYS A 126 -13.24 -0.54 8.18
CA LYS A 126 -12.07 0.23 7.80
C LYS A 126 -11.03 -0.62 7.06
N ALA A 127 -10.87 -1.88 7.47
CA ALA A 127 -9.99 -2.83 6.79
C ALA A 127 -10.45 -3.14 5.36
N ALA A 128 -11.72 -3.57 5.21
CA ALA A 128 -12.24 -4.14 3.97
C ALA A 128 -12.88 -3.12 3.02
N TYR A 129 -13.52 -2.08 3.56
CA TYR A 129 -14.36 -1.13 2.80
C TYR A 129 -14.02 0.32 3.14
N PRO A 130 -12.77 0.75 2.94
CA PRO A 130 -12.31 2.07 3.39
C PRO A 130 -12.96 3.25 2.64
N ILE A 131 -13.46 3.04 1.43
CA ILE A 131 -14.22 4.02 0.63
C ILE A 131 -15.37 3.34 -0.13
N GLU A 132 -16.35 4.13 -0.57
CA GLU A 132 -17.56 3.61 -1.23
C GLU A 132 -17.28 2.85 -2.53
N SER A 133 -16.37 3.36 -3.38
CA SER A 133 -16.02 2.67 -4.64
C SER A 133 -15.47 1.25 -4.43
N VAL A 134 -14.81 1.00 -3.31
CA VAL A 134 -14.35 -0.35 -2.92
C VAL A 134 -15.52 -1.22 -2.49
N ARG A 135 -16.52 -0.65 -1.81
CA ARG A 135 -17.71 -1.41 -1.37
C ARG A 135 -18.47 -2.00 -2.55
N ASP A 136 -18.62 -1.23 -3.61
CA ASP A 136 -19.35 -1.63 -4.82
C ASP A 136 -18.60 -2.66 -5.67
N ASN A 137 -17.26 -2.61 -5.65
CA ASN A 137 -16.39 -3.40 -6.52
C ASN A 137 -15.25 -4.08 -5.73
N LYS A 138 -15.56 -4.67 -4.57
CA LYS A 138 -14.53 -5.30 -3.74
C LYS A 138 -13.84 -6.46 -4.44
N PHE A 139 -12.53 -6.33 -4.59
CA PHE A 139 -11.64 -7.43 -4.94
C PHE A 139 -10.97 -7.96 -3.67
N TRP A 140 -11.16 -9.24 -3.38
CA TRP A 140 -10.55 -9.89 -2.23
C TRP A 140 -9.19 -10.48 -2.57
N ILE A 141 -8.19 -10.10 -1.78
CA ILE A 141 -6.86 -10.71 -1.83
C ILE A 141 -6.92 -12.08 -1.16
N ASN A 142 -6.28 -13.07 -1.78
CA ASN A 142 -6.31 -14.45 -1.29
C ASN A 142 -5.37 -14.72 -0.13
N VAL A 143 -4.37 -13.87 0.10
CA VAL A 143 -3.29 -14.09 1.07
C VAL A 143 -3.06 -12.83 1.90
N ALA A 144 -2.98 -12.97 3.21
CA ALA A 144 -2.57 -11.90 4.12
C ALA A 144 -1.11 -11.49 3.90
N ARG A 145 -0.61 -10.60 4.73
CA ARG A 145 0.77 -10.10 4.64
C ARG A 145 1.79 -11.24 4.66
N VAL A 146 2.60 -11.27 3.63
CA VAL A 146 3.70 -12.23 3.48
C VAL A 146 5.01 -11.57 3.94
N ASP A 147 5.82 -12.31 4.70
CA ASP A 147 7.21 -11.95 4.95
C ASP A 147 8.04 -12.22 3.68
N ASN A 148 8.21 -11.19 2.86
CA ASN A 148 8.93 -11.28 1.60
C ASN A 148 10.40 -11.72 1.83
N THR A 149 11.04 -11.20 2.87
CA THR A 149 12.44 -11.53 3.18
C THR A 149 12.61 -13.00 3.53
N LEU A 150 11.69 -13.55 4.33
CA LEU A 150 11.68 -14.98 4.65
C LEU A 150 11.38 -15.79 3.39
N GLY A 151 10.40 -15.36 2.58
CA GLY A 151 10.05 -15.97 1.31
C GLY A 151 11.26 -16.07 0.38
N ASP A 152 11.92 -14.96 0.11
CA ASP A 152 13.08 -14.89 -0.78
C ASP A 152 14.24 -15.80 -0.34
N ARG A 153 14.42 -15.96 0.95
CA ARG A 153 15.51 -16.78 1.51
C ARG A 153 15.19 -18.27 1.64
N LYS A 154 13.90 -18.64 1.78
CA LYS A 154 13.49 -20.00 2.14
C LYS A 154 12.50 -20.65 1.18
N LEU A 155 12.17 -20.00 0.04
CA LEU A 155 11.11 -20.43 -0.88
C LEU A 155 11.38 -21.75 -1.58
N LEU A 156 12.64 -22.11 -1.79
CA LEU A 156 12.99 -23.33 -2.51
C LEU A 156 13.73 -24.30 -1.61
N PRO A 157 13.16 -25.51 -1.35
CA PRO A 157 13.96 -26.58 -0.81
C PRO A 157 15.10 -26.84 -1.78
N THR A 158 16.32 -26.53 -1.39
CA THR A 158 17.45 -26.99 -2.16
C THR A 158 17.44 -28.52 -2.12
N ARG A 159 17.69 -29.16 -3.27
CA ARG A 159 17.68 -30.61 -3.44
C ARG A 159 18.53 -31.35 -2.38
N TYR A 160 19.31 -30.62 -1.60
CA TYR A 160 20.28 -31.09 -0.63
C TYR A 160 20.18 -30.42 0.76
N GLY A 161 19.21 -29.55 1.02
CA GLY A 161 19.05 -28.87 2.30
C GLY A 161 17.81 -29.33 3.05
N LYS A 162 17.97 -29.64 4.35
CA LYS A 162 16.83 -29.73 5.26
C LYS A 162 16.45 -28.30 5.68
N PHE A 163 15.15 -28.00 5.68
CA PHE A 163 14.66 -26.81 6.36
C PHE A 163 14.91 -26.99 7.87
N GLU A 164 15.72 -26.14 8.47
CA GLU A 164 15.79 -25.96 9.91
C GLU A 164 14.95 -24.72 10.28
#